data_37e52b6febac1eb08d6b84841fbecdfa
#
_entry.id   37e52b6febac1eb08d6b84841fbecdfa
#
_cell.length_a   1.000
_cell.length_b   1.000
_cell.length_c   1.000
_cell.angle_alpha   90.00
_cell.angle_beta   90.00
_cell.angle_gamma   90.00
#
_symmetry.space_group_name_H-M   'P 1'
#
loop_
_entity.id
_entity.type
_entity.pdbx_description
1 polymer ?
#
loop_
_entity_poly.entity_id
_entity_poly.type
_entity_poly.pdbx_seq_one_letter_code
_entity_poly.pdbx_strand_id
1 'polypeptide(L)'
;DIITMNDINETVPAILIEDDSIIFTGELSKAIKIANEDVEMVDLEGKTMLPGFIDSHSHFTGVANSLGQCDLKDAKSFMQIKEKIIDFIKINKIKENDWVCAFNYDHNNLQEHCHPDRFFLDTISTKHPIILIHVSSHMGVVNTLALKKMNITNDISDPEGGHYGRDVNSGELNG
;
A
#
# COMPACT_ATOMS: atom_id res chain seq x y z
N ASP A 1 -15.70 -1.15 30.27
CA ASP A 1 -15.78 -2.61 30.11
C ASP A 1 -14.45 -3.14 29.57
N ILE A 2 -14.01 -4.27 30.10
CA ILE A 2 -12.81 -4.98 29.61
C ILE A 2 -13.26 -6.31 29.00
N ILE A 3 -13.04 -6.46 27.70
CA ILE A 3 -13.40 -7.68 26.97
C ILE A 3 -12.16 -8.58 26.92
N THR A 4 -12.23 -9.77 27.53
CA THR A 4 -11.05 -10.64 27.68
C THR A 4 -10.73 -11.44 26.43
N MET A 5 -11.70 -11.67 25.55
CA MET A 5 -11.60 -12.57 24.39
C MET A 5 -11.31 -14.05 24.75
N ASN A 6 -11.38 -14.44 26.03
CA ASN A 6 -11.22 -15.82 26.45
C ASN A 6 -12.42 -16.70 26.05
N ASP A 7 -13.63 -16.16 26.25
CA ASP A 7 -14.88 -16.78 25.87
C ASP A 7 -15.81 -15.79 25.18
N ILE A 8 -16.84 -16.29 24.52
CA ILE A 8 -17.82 -15.44 23.82
C ILE A 8 -18.50 -14.52 24.84
N ASN A 9 -18.32 -13.20 24.61
CA ASN A 9 -18.93 -12.14 25.43
C ASN A 9 -18.44 -12.05 26.89
N GLU A 10 -17.29 -12.62 27.23
CA GLU A 10 -16.72 -12.41 28.56
C GLU A 10 -16.25 -10.97 28.72
N THR A 11 -16.85 -10.27 29.68
CA THR A 11 -16.42 -8.94 30.12
C THR A 11 -16.11 -8.95 31.61
N VAL A 12 -15.08 -8.23 31.99
CA VAL A 12 -14.66 -8.10 33.38
C VAL A 12 -14.51 -6.63 33.77
N PRO A 13 -14.78 -6.26 35.03
CA PRO A 13 -14.66 -4.90 35.51
C PRO A 13 -13.19 -4.44 35.74
N ALA A 14 -12.27 -5.38 35.93
CA ALA A 14 -10.86 -5.05 36.18
C ALA A 14 -9.90 -6.13 35.68
N ILE A 15 -8.71 -5.68 35.34
CA ILE A 15 -7.51 -6.51 35.14
C ILE A 15 -6.38 -6.00 36.04
N LEU A 16 -5.50 -6.91 36.46
CA LEU A 16 -4.26 -6.57 37.12
C LEU A 16 -3.09 -7.01 36.24
N ILE A 17 -2.17 -6.09 35.98
CA ILE A 17 -0.99 -6.32 35.17
C ILE A 17 0.24 -6.17 36.07
N GLU A 18 1.16 -7.11 35.99
CA GLU A 18 2.46 -7.04 36.62
C GLU A 18 3.51 -7.27 35.54
N ASP A 19 4.45 -6.36 35.43
CA ASP A 19 5.41 -6.30 34.31
C ASP A 19 4.67 -6.37 32.93
N ASP A 20 4.94 -7.40 32.15
CA ASP A 20 4.37 -7.60 30.80
C ASP A 20 3.19 -8.61 30.79
N SER A 21 2.65 -8.98 31.96
CA SER A 21 1.68 -10.07 32.07
C SER A 21 0.40 -9.68 32.79
N ILE A 22 -0.74 -10.13 32.27
CA ILE A 22 -2.02 -10.05 32.98
C ILE A 22 -2.04 -11.16 34.01
N ILE A 23 -1.99 -10.81 35.31
CA ILE A 23 -1.95 -11.77 36.41
C ILE A 23 -3.32 -12.03 37.04
N PHE A 24 -4.29 -11.15 36.76
CA PHE A 24 -5.68 -11.35 37.25
C PHE A 24 -6.67 -10.65 36.31
N THR A 25 -7.83 -11.28 36.12
CA THR A 25 -9.03 -10.69 35.49
C THR A 25 -10.25 -10.96 36.39
N GLY A 26 -11.14 -9.96 36.56
CA GLY A 26 -12.35 -10.15 37.35
C GLY A 26 -12.73 -8.93 38.17
N GLU A 27 -13.32 -9.17 39.34
CA GLU A 27 -13.83 -8.14 40.25
C GLU A 27 -12.72 -7.19 40.76
N LEU A 28 -12.94 -5.87 40.67
CA LEU A 28 -12.00 -4.85 41.10
C LEU A 28 -11.55 -5.05 42.56
N SER A 29 -12.48 -5.41 43.46
CA SER A 29 -12.20 -5.64 44.89
C SER A 29 -11.23 -6.80 45.14
N LYS A 30 -11.19 -7.77 44.22
CA LYS A 30 -10.23 -8.89 44.27
C LYS A 30 -8.90 -8.48 43.69
N ALA A 31 -8.90 -7.72 42.59
CA ALA A 31 -7.68 -7.18 41.98
C ALA A 31 -6.89 -6.34 43.02
N ILE A 32 -7.58 -5.43 43.72
CA ILE A 32 -6.95 -4.57 44.75
C ILE A 32 -6.34 -5.41 45.90
N LYS A 33 -6.93 -6.54 46.28
CA LYS A 33 -6.38 -7.39 47.33
C LYS A 33 -5.11 -8.16 46.92
N ILE A 34 -4.94 -8.40 45.63
CA ILE A 34 -3.78 -9.10 45.07
C ILE A 34 -2.66 -8.09 44.75
N ALA A 35 -3.04 -6.85 44.40
CA ALA A 35 -2.13 -5.81 43.97
C ALA A 35 -1.14 -5.41 45.09
N ASN A 36 0.06 -5.02 44.72
CA ASN A 36 1.05 -4.46 45.62
C ASN A 36 0.64 -3.05 46.07
N GLU A 37 1.25 -2.53 47.16
CA GLU A 37 0.94 -1.21 47.70
C GLU A 37 1.19 -0.05 46.73
N ASP A 38 2.14 -0.22 45.80
CA ASP A 38 2.53 0.78 44.78
C ASP A 38 1.75 0.65 43.48
N VAL A 39 0.61 -0.07 43.44
CA VAL A 39 -0.14 -0.25 42.20
C VAL A 39 -0.71 1.06 41.68
N GLU A 40 -0.50 1.34 40.40
CA GLU A 40 -1.16 2.42 39.70
C GLU A 40 -2.57 1.99 39.24
N MET A 41 -3.57 2.75 39.60
CA MET A 41 -4.96 2.50 39.17
C MET A 41 -5.31 3.41 38.00
N VAL A 42 -5.65 2.81 36.85
CA VAL A 42 -6.09 3.54 35.65
C VAL A 42 -7.60 3.35 35.48
N ASP A 43 -8.37 4.46 35.61
CA ASP A 43 -9.78 4.48 35.25
C ASP A 43 -9.94 4.63 33.74
N LEU A 44 -10.70 3.71 33.12
CA LEU A 44 -10.97 3.76 31.67
C LEU A 44 -12.03 4.82 31.29
N GLU A 45 -12.66 5.50 32.26
CA GLU A 45 -13.65 6.57 32.02
C GLU A 45 -14.76 6.15 31.03
N GLY A 46 -15.26 4.94 31.16
CA GLY A 46 -16.29 4.38 30.27
C GLY A 46 -15.80 3.88 28.91
N LYS A 47 -14.50 3.96 28.62
CA LYS A 47 -13.91 3.35 27.42
C LYS A 47 -13.85 1.84 27.53
N THR A 48 -13.84 1.17 26.39
CA THR A 48 -13.71 -0.29 26.32
C THR A 48 -12.24 -0.68 26.08
N MET A 49 -11.74 -1.61 26.86
CA MET A 49 -10.42 -2.20 26.70
C MET A 49 -10.54 -3.58 26.03
N LEU A 50 -9.64 -3.86 25.11
CA LEU A 50 -9.53 -5.08 24.34
C LEU A 50 -8.08 -5.53 24.31
N PRO A 51 -7.78 -6.83 24.12
CA PRO A 51 -6.45 -7.27 23.70
C PRO A 51 -6.02 -6.57 22.39
N GLY A 52 -4.73 -6.34 22.23
CA GLY A 52 -4.20 -5.81 20.97
C GLY A 52 -4.52 -6.72 19.80
N PHE A 53 -4.87 -6.14 18.65
CA PHE A 53 -5.16 -6.92 17.46
C PHE A 53 -3.90 -7.58 16.91
N ILE A 54 -4.04 -8.85 16.49
CA ILE A 54 -3.02 -9.61 15.79
C ILE A 54 -3.50 -9.76 14.35
N ASP A 55 -2.81 -9.10 13.42
CA ASP A 55 -3.06 -9.25 12.00
C ASP A 55 -2.37 -10.54 11.51
N SER A 56 -3.16 -11.57 11.28
CA SER A 56 -2.66 -12.88 10.82
C SER A 56 -2.35 -12.94 9.33
N HIS A 57 -2.74 -11.90 8.55
CA HIS A 57 -2.49 -11.81 7.13
C HIS A 57 -2.12 -10.38 6.73
N SER A 58 -0.83 -10.10 6.67
CA SER A 58 -0.32 -8.76 6.38
C SER A 58 0.68 -8.79 5.23
N HIS A 59 0.61 -7.77 4.38
CA HIS A 59 1.57 -7.51 3.30
C HIS A 59 2.56 -6.41 3.69
N PHE A 60 3.21 -6.56 4.85
CA PHE A 60 4.12 -5.56 5.41
C PHE A 60 5.19 -5.09 4.41
N THR A 61 5.83 -6.03 3.71
CA THR A 61 6.84 -5.70 2.68
C THR A 61 6.24 -4.95 1.50
N GLY A 62 4.99 -5.26 1.12
CA GLY A 62 4.25 -4.53 0.10
C GLY A 62 4.01 -3.07 0.51
N VAL A 63 3.56 -2.85 1.75
CA VAL A 63 3.38 -1.50 2.31
C VAL A 63 4.72 -0.75 2.38
N ALA A 64 5.77 -1.38 2.88
CA ALA A 64 7.10 -0.77 2.95
C ALA A 64 7.61 -0.35 1.56
N ASN A 65 7.45 -1.19 0.55
CA ASN A 65 7.82 -0.87 -0.82
C ASN A 65 7.00 0.29 -1.39
N SER A 66 5.71 0.37 -1.07
CA SER A 66 4.82 1.42 -1.57
C SER A 66 5.21 2.82 -1.08
N LEU A 67 5.89 2.93 0.07
CA LEU A 67 6.38 4.21 0.60
C LEU A 67 7.43 4.88 -0.30
N GLY A 68 8.13 4.08 -1.12
CA GLY A 68 9.10 4.57 -2.12
C GLY A 68 8.51 4.78 -3.51
N GLN A 69 7.19 4.70 -3.68
CA GLN A 69 6.51 4.76 -4.98
C GLN A 69 5.48 5.90 -5.02
N CYS A 70 5.13 6.33 -6.23
CA CYS A 70 4.11 7.35 -6.46
C CYS A 70 2.71 6.73 -6.42
N ASP A 71 1.92 7.04 -5.40
CA ASP A 71 0.53 6.55 -5.29
C ASP A 71 -0.43 7.37 -6.17
N LEU A 72 -1.07 6.70 -7.12
CA LEU A 72 -1.99 7.27 -8.10
C LEU A 72 -3.47 7.03 -7.79
N LYS A 73 -3.82 6.42 -6.65
CA LYS A 73 -5.21 6.00 -6.32
C LYS A 73 -6.26 7.11 -6.47
N ASP A 74 -5.88 8.37 -6.23
CA ASP A 74 -6.79 9.52 -6.31
C ASP A 74 -6.76 10.23 -7.67
N ALA A 75 -5.93 9.78 -8.62
CA ALA A 75 -5.86 10.37 -9.96
C ALA A 75 -7.14 10.07 -10.75
N LYS A 76 -7.72 11.13 -11.34
CA LYS A 76 -8.97 11.06 -12.13
C LYS A 76 -8.76 11.35 -13.62
N SER A 77 -7.53 11.63 -14.04
CA SER A 77 -7.20 11.89 -15.45
C SER A 77 -5.70 11.66 -15.70
N PHE A 78 -5.34 11.53 -16.97
CA PHE A 78 -3.94 11.47 -17.40
C PHE A 78 -3.15 12.71 -16.96
N MET A 79 -3.80 13.88 -16.96
CA MET A 79 -3.17 15.10 -16.49
C MET A 79 -2.78 14.99 -15.01
N GLN A 80 -3.67 14.48 -14.15
CA GLN A 80 -3.35 14.29 -12.73
C GLN A 80 -2.29 13.21 -12.49
N ILE A 81 -2.28 12.14 -13.29
CA ILE A 81 -1.19 11.15 -13.27
C ILE A 81 0.16 11.83 -13.57
N LYS A 82 0.19 12.64 -14.64
CA LYS A 82 1.38 13.37 -15.04
C LYS A 82 1.88 14.31 -13.95
N GLU A 83 1.00 15.14 -13.39
CA GLU A 83 1.33 16.09 -12.32
C GLU A 83 1.91 15.34 -11.09
N LYS A 84 1.23 14.30 -10.62
CA LYS A 84 1.69 13.51 -9.48
C LYS A 84 3.08 12.91 -9.70
N ILE A 85 3.34 12.33 -10.86
CA ILE A 85 4.66 11.73 -11.18
C ILE A 85 5.75 12.80 -11.28
N ILE A 86 5.47 13.94 -11.91
CA ILE A 86 6.44 15.05 -12.00
C ILE A 86 6.78 15.57 -10.60
N ASP A 87 5.78 15.77 -9.75
CA ASP A 87 6.00 16.24 -8.38
C ASP A 87 6.74 15.20 -7.54
N PHE A 88 6.42 13.91 -7.70
CA PHE A 88 7.14 12.82 -7.04
C PHE A 88 8.63 12.82 -7.42
N ILE A 89 8.96 12.97 -8.71
CA ILE A 89 10.36 13.07 -9.20
C ILE A 89 11.07 14.25 -8.53
N LYS A 90 10.43 15.42 -8.49
CA LYS A 90 11.01 16.65 -7.91
C LYS A 90 11.22 16.53 -6.40
N ILE A 91 10.20 16.12 -5.66
CA ILE A 91 10.22 16.04 -4.19
C ILE A 91 11.28 15.04 -3.72
N ASN A 92 11.34 13.88 -4.38
CA ASN A 92 12.28 12.82 -4.02
C ASN A 92 13.65 12.98 -4.69
N LYS A 93 13.84 14.04 -5.51
CA LYS A 93 15.11 14.34 -6.20
C LYS A 93 15.64 13.15 -7.01
N ILE A 94 14.74 12.43 -7.69
CA ILE A 94 15.07 11.24 -8.48
C ILE A 94 16.02 11.66 -9.61
N LYS A 95 17.15 10.99 -9.72
CA LYS A 95 18.17 11.32 -10.72
C LYS A 95 17.76 10.79 -12.10
N GLU A 96 18.29 11.44 -13.15
CA GLU A 96 18.15 10.92 -14.53
C GLU A 96 18.64 9.47 -14.60
N ASN A 97 17.91 8.63 -15.31
CA ASN A 97 18.09 7.18 -15.42
C ASN A 97 17.72 6.34 -14.20
N ASP A 98 17.35 6.92 -13.07
CA ASP A 98 16.75 6.15 -11.96
C ASP A 98 15.28 5.84 -12.27
N TRP A 99 14.81 4.70 -11.79
CA TRP A 99 13.44 4.25 -12.00
C TRP A 99 12.42 5.08 -11.23
N VAL A 100 11.31 5.36 -11.88
CA VAL A 100 10.12 5.96 -11.28
C VAL A 100 9.01 4.91 -11.30
N CYS A 101 8.68 4.40 -10.12
CA CYS A 101 7.59 3.45 -9.94
C CYS A 101 6.35 4.19 -9.44
N ALA A 102 5.23 4.02 -10.14
CA ALA A 102 3.93 4.53 -9.73
C ALA A 102 2.92 3.37 -9.71
N PHE A 103 1.92 3.44 -8.84
CA PHE A 103 0.98 2.34 -8.64
C PHE A 103 -0.43 2.83 -8.31
N ASN A 104 -1.39 1.92 -8.27
CA ASN A 104 -2.80 2.18 -7.95
C ASN A 104 -3.55 3.05 -8.96
N TYR A 105 -3.10 3.20 -10.22
CA TYR A 105 -4.00 3.80 -11.19
C TYR A 105 -5.14 2.83 -11.54
N ASP A 106 -6.32 3.36 -11.76
CA ASP A 106 -7.49 2.59 -12.21
C ASP A 106 -8.12 3.29 -13.42
N HIS A 107 -8.01 2.67 -14.58
CA HIS A 107 -8.51 3.21 -15.85
C HIS A 107 -10.03 3.46 -15.85
N ASN A 108 -10.79 2.73 -15.02
CA ASN A 108 -12.23 2.95 -14.88
C ASN A 108 -12.54 4.27 -14.15
N ASN A 109 -11.63 4.74 -13.32
CA ASN A 109 -11.76 5.99 -12.57
C ASN A 109 -11.19 7.21 -13.31
N LEU A 110 -10.49 6.99 -14.43
CA LEU A 110 -9.95 8.07 -15.26
C LEU A 110 -10.99 8.63 -16.20
N GLN A 111 -10.94 9.93 -16.47
CA GLN A 111 -11.80 10.61 -17.43
C GLN A 111 -11.68 10.04 -18.86
N GLU A 112 -10.49 9.58 -19.20
CA GLU A 112 -10.17 8.98 -20.50
C GLU A 112 -10.76 7.58 -20.68
N HIS A 113 -11.16 6.91 -19.60
CA HIS A 113 -11.69 5.54 -19.58
C HIS A 113 -10.86 4.52 -20.37
N CYS A 114 -9.54 4.71 -20.38
CA CYS A 114 -8.59 3.81 -21.03
C CYS A 114 -7.27 3.74 -20.24
N HIS A 115 -6.48 2.73 -20.55
CA HIS A 115 -5.15 2.64 -19.99
C HIS A 115 -4.23 3.70 -20.59
N PRO A 116 -3.34 4.30 -19.78
CA PRO A 116 -2.20 5.05 -20.33
C PRO A 116 -1.35 4.16 -21.24
N ASP A 117 -0.61 4.76 -22.13
CA ASP A 117 0.35 4.08 -23.00
C ASP A 117 1.77 4.66 -22.86
N ARG A 118 2.74 4.06 -23.54
CA ARG A 118 4.13 4.51 -23.51
C ARG A 118 4.28 5.95 -23.99
N PHE A 119 3.48 6.35 -24.98
CA PHE A 119 3.60 7.69 -25.59
C PHE A 119 3.14 8.76 -24.60
N PHE A 120 2.06 8.48 -23.87
CA PHE A 120 1.65 9.35 -22.77
C PHE A 120 2.75 9.44 -21.70
N LEU A 121 3.35 8.31 -21.28
CA LEU A 121 4.40 8.30 -20.27
C LEU A 121 5.67 9.03 -20.75
N ASP A 122 6.01 8.98 -22.03
CA ASP A 122 7.11 9.74 -22.62
C ASP A 122 6.88 11.26 -22.52
N THR A 123 5.60 11.72 -22.50
CA THR A 123 5.31 13.14 -22.24
C THR A 123 5.61 13.59 -20.81
N ILE A 124 5.70 12.64 -19.86
CA ILE A 124 6.04 12.91 -18.46
C ILE A 124 7.56 13.05 -18.34
N SER A 125 8.29 12.05 -18.81
CA SER A 125 9.75 12.10 -18.84
C SER A 125 10.34 11.10 -19.84
N THR A 126 11.29 11.57 -20.63
CA THR A 126 12.17 10.75 -21.45
C THR A 126 13.53 10.48 -20.79
N LYS A 127 13.75 11.03 -19.58
CA LYS A 127 15.00 10.91 -18.83
C LYS A 127 14.94 9.89 -17.72
N HIS A 128 13.75 9.49 -17.30
CA HIS A 128 13.50 8.49 -16.24
C HIS A 128 12.77 7.30 -16.84
N PRO A 129 13.21 6.06 -16.61
CA PRO A 129 12.40 4.89 -16.89
C PRO A 129 11.20 4.90 -15.94
N ILE A 130 9.98 4.88 -16.49
CA ILE A 130 8.73 4.98 -15.75
C ILE A 130 7.97 3.67 -15.87
N ILE A 131 7.44 3.17 -14.75
CA ILE A 131 6.48 2.07 -14.70
C ILE A 131 5.25 2.48 -13.90
N LEU A 132 4.07 2.28 -14.48
CA LEU A 132 2.78 2.39 -13.80
C LEU A 132 2.20 1.01 -13.57
N ILE A 133 1.83 0.70 -12.34
CA ILE A 133 1.19 -0.56 -11.98
C ILE A 133 -0.31 -0.28 -11.75
N HIS A 134 -1.15 -1.03 -12.43
CA HIS A 134 -2.61 -0.95 -12.27
C HIS A 134 -3.03 -1.41 -10.87
N VAL A 135 -4.17 -0.92 -10.38
CA VAL A 135 -4.73 -1.27 -9.06
C VAL A 135 -4.92 -2.78 -8.86
N SER A 136 -5.16 -3.54 -9.93
CA SER A 136 -5.26 -5.01 -9.88
C SER A 136 -3.92 -5.72 -9.67
N SER A 137 -2.80 -5.03 -9.83
CA SER A 137 -1.43 -5.59 -9.85
C SER A 137 -1.17 -6.65 -10.94
N HIS A 138 -2.08 -6.81 -11.91
CA HIS A 138 -1.94 -7.75 -13.03
C HIS A 138 -1.49 -7.09 -14.33
N MET A 139 -1.49 -5.78 -14.38
CA MET A 139 -1.14 -5.00 -15.58
C MET A 139 -0.20 -3.86 -15.19
N GLY A 140 0.68 -3.53 -16.10
CA GLY A 140 1.55 -2.37 -15.96
C GLY A 140 1.78 -1.70 -17.29
N VAL A 141 2.15 -0.44 -17.25
CA VAL A 141 2.51 0.36 -18.43
C VAL A 141 3.88 0.97 -18.21
N VAL A 142 4.73 0.91 -19.22
CA VAL A 142 6.09 1.46 -19.16
C VAL A 142 6.34 2.44 -20.29
N ASN A 143 7.23 3.41 -20.05
CA ASN A 143 7.64 4.34 -21.11
C ASN A 143 8.70 3.74 -22.04
N THR A 144 9.01 4.43 -23.13
CA THR A 144 10.01 4.00 -24.12
C THR A 144 11.39 3.78 -23.51
N LEU A 145 11.82 4.60 -22.56
CA LEU A 145 13.12 4.43 -21.90
C LEU A 145 13.16 3.16 -21.04
N ALA A 146 12.04 2.81 -20.38
CA ALA A 146 11.92 1.59 -19.58
C ALA A 146 12.00 0.33 -20.48
N LEU A 147 11.26 0.31 -21.60
CA LEU A 147 11.37 -0.78 -22.59
C LEU A 147 12.81 -0.96 -23.06
N LYS A 148 13.48 0.13 -23.41
CA LYS A 148 14.89 0.11 -23.83
C LYS A 148 15.82 -0.43 -22.74
N LYS A 149 15.64 -0.04 -21.48
CA LYS A 149 16.46 -0.53 -20.36
C LYS A 149 16.26 -2.03 -20.10
N MET A 150 15.05 -2.52 -20.30
CA MET A 150 14.72 -3.93 -20.17
C MET A 150 15.08 -4.78 -21.41
N ASN A 151 15.62 -4.17 -22.46
CA ASN A 151 15.88 -4.83 -23.75
C ASN A 151 14.62 -5.43 -24.37
N ILE A 152 13.46 -4.83 -24.13
CA ILE A 152 12.18 -5.26 -24.73
C ILE A 152 12.01 -4.52 -26.06
N THR A 153 11.99 -5.29 -27.15
CA THR A 153 11.84 -4.81 -28.53
C THR A 153 10.56 -5.32 -29.16
N ASN A 154 10.17 -4.76 -30.31
CA ASN A 154 8.96 -5.18 -31.00
C ASN A 154 8.96 -6.67 -31.41
N ASP A 155 10.14 -7.29 -31.56
CA ASP A 155 10.28 -8.70 -31.94
C ASP A 155 10.11 -9.68 -30.77
N ILE A 156 9.94 -9.15 -29.54
CA ILE A 156 9.80 -10.01 -28.36
C ILE A 156 8.52 -10.83 -28.45
N SER A 157 8.61 -12.13 -28.15
CA SER A 157 7.46 -13.00 -28.00
C SER A 157 6.80 -12.81 -26.63
N ASP A 158 5.51 -13.04 -26.58
CA ASP A 158 4.78 -13.01 -25.32
C ASP A 158 5.30 -14.07 -24.34
N PRO A 159 5.38 -13.74 -23.04
CA PRO A 159 5.76 -14.70 -22.03
C PRO A 159 4.62 -15.69 -21.75
N GLU A 160 4.95 -16.85 -21.18
CA GLU A 160 3.94 -17.79 -20.71
C GLU A 160 3.01 -17.12 -19.66
N GLY A 161 1.71 -17.18 -19.91
CA GLY A 161 0.69 -16.62 -19.01
C GLY A 161 0.50 -15.09 -19.08
N GLY A 162 1.11 -14.42 -20.06
CA GLY A 162 0.96 -12.98 -20.25
C GLY A 162 1.14 -12.55 -21.71
N HIS A 163 0.93 -11.27 -21.99
CA HIS A 163 1.23 -10.71 -23.31
C HIS A 163 1.68 -9.25 -23.20
N TYR A 164 2.48 -8.84 -24.16
CA TYR A 164 2.87 -7.45 -24.35
C TYR A 164 1.79 -6.69 -25.12
N GLY A 165 1.35 -5.56 -24.57
CA GLY A 165 0.42 -4.66 -25.24
C GLY A 165 1.02 -4.12 -26.53
N ARG A 166 0.23 -4.13 -27.63
CA ARG A 166 0.64 -3.67 -28.94
C ARG A 166 -0.43 -2.76 -29.53
N ASP A 167 -0.02 -1.75 -30.26
CA ASP A 167 -0.92 -0.95 -31.09
C ASP A 167 -1.54 -1.80 -32.19
N VAL A 168 -2.85 -1.75 -32.33
CA VAL A 168 -3.62 -2.61 -33.24
C VAL A 168 -3.33 -2.33 -34.75
N ASN A 169 -2.84 -1.12 -35.07
CA ASN A 169 -2.60 -0.73 -36.44
C ASN A 169 -1.15 -0.96 -36.85
N SER A 170 -0.21 -0.59 -35.99
CA SER A 170 1.23 -0.69 -36.30
C SER A 170 1.89 -1.99 -35.83
N GLY A 171 1.29 -2.69 -34.86
CA GLY A 171 1.88 -3.85 -34.21
C GLY A 171 3.04 -3.51 -33.25
N GLU A 172 3.34 -2.23 -33.08
CA GLU A 172 4.38 -1.78 -32.15
C GLU A 172 3.93 -1.94 -30.70
N LEU A 173 4.93 -2.16 -29.82
CA LEU A 173 4.67 -2.17 -28.37
C LEU A 173 4.09 -0.83 -27.94
N ASN A 174 3.00 -0.86 -27.20
CA ASN A 174 2.35 0.35 -26.68
C ASN A 174 2.70 0.66 -25.21
N GLY A 175 3.56 -0.16 -24.60
CA GLY A 175 4.05 0.00 -23.24
C GLY A 175 3.45 -1.03 -22.27
#